data_28312349f8a2710386c41ba706d5611b
#
_entry.id   28312349f8a2710386c41ba706d5611b
#
_cell.length_a   1.000
_cell.length_b   1.000
_cell.length_c   1.000
_cell.angle_alpha   90.00
_cell.angle_beta   90.00
_cell.angle_gamma   90.00
#
_symmetry.space_group_name_H-M   'P 1'
#
loop_
_entity.id
_entity.type
_entity.pdbx_description
1 polymer ?
#
loop_
_entity_poly.entity_id
_entity_poly.type
_entity_poly.pdbx_seq_one_letter_code
_entity_poly.pdbx_strand_id
1 'polypeptide(L)'
;IVQLNDGGERVVAFDRCLIATGASPAVPPIPGLKDTPYWTSTEALVSETIPKRLAVIGSSVVALELAQAFARLGAKVTILARSTLFFREDPAIGEAVTAAFRMEGIEVREHTQDSQVAYINGEGDGEFVLTTAHGELRADKLLVATGRAPNTRKLALDATGVTLTPQGAIVIDPGMRTSVEHIYAAGDCTDQPQFVYVAAAAGTRAAINMTGGDAALNLTAMPAVVFTDPQVATVGYSEAEAHHDGIKTDSRTLTLDNVPRALANFDTRGFIKLVVEEGSGRLIGVQAVAPEAGELIQTAALAIRNRMTVQELADQLFPYLTMVEGLKLAAQTLEKEQYKMLVDKIGSEIVKEKNDDKHLVEEWDRERDA
;
A
#
# COMPACT_ATOMS: atom_id res chain seq x y z
N ILE A 1 -34.03 12.38 8.28
CA ILE A 1 -34.31 12.79 9.68
C ILE A 1 -32.96 12.92 10.39
N VAL A 2 -32.74 14.04 11.04
CA VAL A 2 -31.53 14.31 11.83
C VAL A 2 -31.91 14.31 13.31
N GLN A 3 -31.25 13.52 14.12
CA GLN A 3 -31.37 13.57 15.58
C GLN A 3 -30.50 14.71 16.11
N LEU A 4 -31.06 15.57 16.91
CA LEU A 4 -30.38 16.73 17.49
C LEU A 4 -29.75 16.37 18.84
N ASN A 5 -28.68 17.06 19.22
CA ASN A 5 -27.98 16.83 20.49
C ASN A 5 -28.87 17.12 21.73
N ASP A 6 -29.90 17.90 21.60
CA ASP A 6 -30.90 18.20 22.64
C ASP A 6 -32.02 17.13 22.75
N GLY A 7 -31.94 16.05 21.96
CA GLY A 7 -32.91 14.96 21.93
C GLY A 7 -34.11 15.17 21.00
N GLY A 8 -34.13 16.26 20.22
CA GLY A 8 -35.14 16.50 19.19
C GLY A 8 -34.81 15.84 17.85
N GLU A 9 -35.80 15.84 16.95
CA GLU A 9 -35.62 15.40 15.56
C GLU A 9 -35.91 16.54 14.60
N ARG A 10 -35.18 16.62 13.49
CA ARG A 10 -35.44 17.52 12.38
C ARG A 10 -35.52 16.80 11.07
N VAL A 11 -36.55 17.00 10.29
CA VAL A 11 -36.65 16.60 8.90
C VAL A 11 -35.96 17.67 8.05
N VAL A 12 -34.97 17.27 7.26
CA VAL A 12 -34.26 18.10 6.29
C VAL A 12 -34.59 17.58 4.89
N ALA A 13 -35.28 18.41 4.11
CA ALA A 13 -35.49 18.14 2.68
C ALA A 13 -34.27 18.60 1.89
N PHE A 14 -33.95 17.91 0.83
CA PHE A 14 -32.81 18.21 -0.05
C PHE A 14 -33.13 17.82 -1.49
N ASP A 15 -32.55 18.53 -2.45
CA ASP A 15 -32.55 18.16 -3.86
C ASP A 15 -31.43 17.20 -4.20
N ARG A 16 -30.28 17.33 -3.52
CA ARG A 16 -29.10 16.46 -3.65
C ARG A 16 -28.43 16.28 -2.30
N CYS A 17 -27.86 15.09 -2.09
CA CYS A 17 -27.19 14.70 -0.85
C CYS A 17 -25.79 14.20 -1.15
N LEU A 18 -24.80 14.64 -0.37
CA LEU A 18 -23.46 14.05 -0.33
C LEU A 18 -23.26 13.31 0.99
N ILE A 19 -22.97 12.01 0.91
CA ILE A 19 -22.61 11.19 2.06
C ILE A 19 -21.06 11.21 2.18
N ALA A 20 -20.56 11.75 3.30
CA ALA A 20 -19.13 11.88 3.59
C ALA A 20 -18.86 11.52 5.06
N THR A 21 -19.39 10.38 5.51
CA THR A 21 -19.37 9.95 6.91
C THR A 21 -18.09 9.24 7.34
N GLY A 22 -17.17 9.00 6.39
CA GLY A 22 -15.87 8.41 6.67
C GLY A 22 -15.93 6.96 7.12
N ALA A 23 -14.89 6.53 7.82
CA ALA A 23 -14.75 5.19 8.38
C ALA A 23 -14.23 5.24 9.83
N SER A 24 -14.46 4.16 10.57
CA SER A 24 -13.99 3.98 11.94
C SER A 24 -13.09 2.75 12.05
N PRO A 25 -12.23 2.64 13.08
CA PRO A 25 -11.43 1.44 13.30
C PRO A 25 -12.29 0.18 13.34
N ALA A 26 -11.88 -0.85 12.62
CA ALA A 26 -12.52 -2.15 12.63
C ALA A 26 -11.96 -3.01 13.77
N VAL A 27 -12.86 -3.55 14.59
CA VAL A 27 -12.50 -4.41 15.73
C VAL A 27 -12.82 -5.86 15.36
N PRO A 28 -11.80 -6.75 15.31
CA PRO A 28 -12.01 -8.14 14.96
C PRO A 28 -12.78 -8.88 16.06
N PRO A 29 -13.51 -9.95 15.72
CA PRO A 29 -14.31 -10.72 16.68
C PRO A 29 -13.43 -11.72 17.47
N ILE A 30 -12.38 -11.23 18.16
CA ILE A 30 -11.54 -12.04 19.02
C ILE A 30 -12.24 -12.22 20.36
N PRO A 31 -12.38 -13.47 20.88
CA PRO A 31 -12.98 -13.76 22.17
C PRO A 31 -12.34 -12.93 23.30
N GLY A 32 -13.17 -12.26 24.10
CA GLY A 32 -12.77 -11.43 25.23
C GLY A 32 -12.29 -10.01 24.88
N LEU A 33 -11.91 -9.72 23.63
CA LEU A 33 -11.35 -8.43 23.25
C LEU A 33 -12.29 -7.25 23.58
N LYS A 34 -13.59 -7.37 23.27
CA LYS A 34 -14.57 -6.28 23.44
C LYS A 34 -14.74 -5.84 24.90
N ASP A 35 -14.45 -6.71 25.84
CA ASP A 35 -14.59 -6.47 27.28
C ASP A 35 -13.32 -5.91 27.91
N THR A 36 -12.34 -5.54 27.11
CA THR A 36 -11.04 -5.01 27.56
C THR A 36 -10.87 -3.55 27.17
N PRO A 37 -10.02 -2.77 27.89
CA PRO A 37 -9.72 -1.39 27.57
C PRO A 37 -8.65 -1.27 26.46
N TYR A 38 -8.82 -2.01 25.35
CA TYR A 38 -7.90 -1.92 24.21
C TYR A 38 -7.92 -0.53 23.58
N TRP A 39 -6.82 -0.18 22.94
CA TRP A 39 -6.70 1.01 22.13
C TRP A 39 -7.01 0.75 20.66
N THR A 40 -7.64 1.70 20.03
CA THR A 40 -7.58 1.94 18.60
C THR A 40 -6.57 3.04 18.31
N SER A 41 -6.43 3.47 17.06
CA SER A 41 -5.61 4.64 16.72
C SER A 41 -6.06 5.90 17.47
N THR A 42 -7.35 6.03 17.81
CA THR A 42 -7.88 7.19 18.53
C THR A 42 -7.30 7.30 19.94
N GLU A 43 -7.38 6.22 20.72
CA GLU A 43 -6.85 6.20 22.08
C GLU A 43 -5.31 6.29 22.10
N ALA A 44 -4.65 5.63 21.13
CA ALA A 44 -3.20 5.67 21.03
C ALA A 44 -2.67 7.08 20.76
N LEU A 45 -3.32 7.84 19.86
CA LEU A 45 -2.88 9.20 19.50
C LEU A 45 -3.11 10.27 20.58
N VAL A 46 -4.04 10.03 21.50
CA VAL A 46 -4.32 10.97 22.63
C VAL A 46 -3.75 10.49 23.95
N SER A 47 -2.99 9.39 23.95
CA SER A 47 -2.40 8.87 25.18
C SER A 47 -1.34 9.82 25.76
N GLU A 48 -1.48 10.17 27.02
CA GLU A 48 -0.52 11.00 27.75
C GLU A 48 0.65 10.18 28.33
N THR A 49 0.60 8.85 28.19
CA THR A 49 1.60 7.94 28.76
C THR A 49 2.11 6.96 27.71
N ILE A 50 3.40 6.60 27.84
CA ILE A 50 4.02 5.57 27.01
C ILE A 50 4.01 4.26 27.79
N PRO A 51 3.36 3.19 27.29
CA PRO A 51 3.36 1.89 27.96
C PRO A 51 4.76 1.27 27.93
N LYS A 52 5.13 0.53 28.95
CA LYS A 52 6.39 -0.23 28.94
C LYS A 52 6.36 -1.34 27.90
N ARG A 53 5.20 -2.03 27.77
CA ARG A 53 4.97 -3.10 26.81
C ARG A 53 3.69 -2.81 26.01
N LEU A 54 3.81 -2.76 24.71
CA LEU A 54 2.70 -2.57 23.79
C LEU A 54 2.56 -3.80 22.87
N ALA A 55 1.42 -4.47 22.92
CA ALA A 55 1.03 -5.43 21.91
C ALA A 55 0.23 -4.73 20.81
N VAL A 56 0.48 -5.09 19.54
CA VAL A 56 -0.21 -4.53 18.38
C VAL A 56 -0.81 -5.67 17.57
N ILE A 57 -2.12 -5.69 17.40
CA ILE A 57 -2.82 -6.58 16.49
C ILE A 57 -3.07 -5.85 15.17
N GLY A 58 -2.37 -6.28 14.11
CA GLY A 58 -2.45 -5.71 12.78
C GLY A 58 -1.10 -5.70 12.07
N SER A 59 -1.10 -5.62 10.75
CA SER A 59 0.10 -5.73 9.92
C SER A 59 0.11 -4.77 8.72
N SER A 60 -0.69 -3.73 8.78
CA SER A 60 -0.82 -2.73 7.72
C SER A 60 -0.59 -1.32 8.30
N VAL A 61 -0.81 -0.31 7.49
CA VAL A 61 -0.41 1.09 7.67
C VAL A 61 -0.45 1.59 9.12
N VAL A 62 -1.63 1.75 9.69
CA VAL A 62 -1.82 2.34 11.04
C VAL A 62 -1.13 1.52 12.14
N ALA A 63 -1.19 0.18 12.03
CA ALA A 63 -0.53 -0.71 12.99
C ALA A 63 0.97 -0.47 13.00
N LEU A 64 1.60 -0.36 11.83
CA LEU A 64 3.05 -0.29 11.70
C LEU A 64 3.59 1.11 12.02
N GLU A 65 2.90 2.15 11.58
CA GLU A 65 3.26 3.53 11.94
C GLU A 65 3.23 3.75 13.45
N LEU A 66 2.15 3.35 14.12
CA LEU A 66 2.02 3.51 15.58
C LEU A 66 2.94 2.57 16.34
N ALA A 67 3.13 1.32 15.88
CA ALA A 67 4.07 0.39 16.50
C ALA A 67 5.49 0.97 16.53
N GLN A 68 5.98 1.49 15.41
CA GLN A 68 7.31 2.08 15.34
C GLN A 68 7.39 3.39 16.15
N ALA A 69 6.35 4.23 16.09
CA ALA A 69 6.31 5.45 16.89
C ALA A 69 6.44 5.16 18.39
N PHE A 70 5.64 4.23 18.92
CA PHE A 70 5.72 3.85 20.34
C PHE A 70 7.03 3.16 20.70
N ALA A 71 7.61 2.34 19.80
CA ALA A 71 8.92 1.74 20.01
C ALA A 71 10.00 2.81 20.17
N ARG A 72 10.00 3.83 19.32
CA ARG A 72 10.94 4.96 19.35
C ARG A 72 10.72 5.88 20.57
N LEU A 73 9.51 5.91 21.10
CA LEU A 73 9.19 6.57 22.37
C LEU A 73 9.62 5.74 23.60
N GLY A 74 10.13 4.53 23.43
CA GLY A 74 10.70 3.70 24.48
C GLY A 74 9.83 2.52 24.92
N ALA A 75 8.70 2.25 24.27
CA ALA A 75 7.90 1.05 24.53
C ALA A 75 8.59 -0.21 23.96
N LYS A 76 8.51 -1.33 24.68
CA LYS A 76 8.79 -2.64 24.10
C LYS A 76 7.58 -3.08 23.28
N VAL A 77 7.71 -3.12 21.96
CA VAL A 77 6.59 -3.40 21.06
C VAL A 77 6.67 -4.81 20.49
N THR A 78 5.53 -5.52 20.52
CA THR A 78 5.34 -6.80 19.82
C THR A 78 4.16 -6.68 18.85
N ILE A 79 4.41 -6.89 17.56
CA ILE A 79 3.39 -6.90 16.51
C ILE A 79 2.95 -8.33 16.24
N LEU A 80 1.63 -8.56 16.24
CA LEU A 80 1.01 -9.82 15.89
C LEU A 80 0.36 -9.67 14.49
N ALA A 81 0.99 -10.30 13.51
CA ALA A 81 0.55 -10.28 12.13
C ALA A 81 -0.04 -11.65 11.76
N ARG A 82 -1.31 -11.69 11.34
CA ARG A 82 -1.97 -12.91 10.87
C ARG A 82 -1.27 -13.54 9.65
N SER A 83 -0.65 -12.72 8.82
CA SER A 83 0.19 -13.10 7.69
C SER A 83 1.54 -12.40 7.84
N THR A 84 2.14 -11.93 6.76
CA THR A 84 3.32 -11.05 6.76
C THR A 84 2.92 -9.58 6.97
N LEU A 85 3.87 -8.70 7.22
CA LEU A 85 3.64 -7.26 7.16
C LEU A 85 3.33 -6.89 5.71
N PHE A 86 2.42 -5.92 5.51
CA PHE A 86 2.02 -5.45 4.18
C PHE A 86 1.59 -6.57 3.21
N PHE A 87 0.91 -7.61 3.70
CA PHE A 87 0.57 -8.82 2.94
C PHE A 87 -0.22 -8.60 1.62
N ARG A 88 -0.71 -7.39 1.37
CA ARG A 88 -1.40 -7.00 0.14
C ARG A 88 -0.51 -6.29 -0.87
N GLU A 89 0.68 -5.89 -0.43
CA GLU A 89 1.67 -5.18 -1.24
C GLU A 89 2.66 -6.18 -1.86
N ASP A 90 3.63 -5.68 -2.62
CA ASP A 90 4.75 -6.50 -3.10
C ASP A 90 5.46 -7.16 -1.90
N PRO A 91 5.71 -8.46 -1.92
CA PRO A 91 6.33 -9.18 -0.79
C PRO A 91 7.65 -8.57 -0.30
N ALA A 92 8.44 -7.99 -1.21
CA ALA A 92 9.70 -7.33 -0.87
C ALA A 92 9.51 -6.15 0.10
N ILE A 93 8.35 -5.48 0.07
CA ILE A 93 7.99 -4.41 1.01
C ILE A 93 7.89 -4.98 2.43
N GLY A 94 7.09 -6.05 2.59
CA GLY A 94 6.92 -6.70 3.89
C GLY A 94 8.23 -7.20 4.47
N GLU A 95 9.07 -7.82 3.65
CA GLU A 95 10.40 -8.32 4.04
C GLU A 95 11.33 -7.19 4.49
N ALA A 96 11.42 -6.10 3.73
CA ALA A 96 12.28 -4.95 4.04
C ALA A 96 11.85 -4.24 5.33
N VAL A 97 10.54 -4.01 5.52
CA VAL A 97 10.02 -3.37 6.74
C VAL A 97 10.17 -4.28 7.95
N THR A 98 9.90 -5.59 7.81
CA THR A 98 10.11 -6.55 8.89
C THR A 98 11.58 -6.57 9.35
N ALA A 99 12.53 -6.56 8.40
CA ALA A 99 13.95 -6.50 8.71
C ALA A 99 14.31 -5.19 9.44
N ALA A 100 13.83 -4.05 8.96
CA ALA A 100 14.07 -2.74 9.60
C ALA A 100 13.51 -2.69 11.04
N PHE A 101 12.30 -3.19 11.25
CA PHE A 101 11.65 -3.21 12.56
C PHE A 101 12.39 -4.11 13.56
N ARG A 102 12.81 -5.30 13.12
CA ARG A 102 13.62 -6.21 13.94
C ARG A 102 14.96 -5.61 14.32
N MET A 103 15.58 -4.85 13.42
CA MET A 103 16.83 -4.11 13.73
C MET A 103 16.62 -3.02 14.80
N GLU A 104 15.43 -2.41 14.86
CA GLU A 104 15.05 -1.44 15.90
C GLU A 104 14.56 -2.11 17.20
N GLY A 105 14.59 -3.44 17.28
CA GLY A 105 14.18 -4.19 18.48
C GLY A 105 12.68 -4.41 18.61
N ILE A 106 11.89 -4.13 17.56
CA ILE A 106 10.46 -4.45 17.51
C ILE A 106 10.32 -5.95 17.24
N GLU A 107 9.59 -6.64 18.11
CA GLU A 107 9.28 -8.06 17.90
C GLU A 107 8.14 -8.18 16.87
N VAL A 108 8.40 -8.85 15.75
CA VAL A 108 7.41 -9.12 14.70
C VAL A 108 7.11 -10.61 14.65
N ARG A 109 5.90 -10.99 15.05
CA ARG A 109 5.36 -12.36 15.01
C ARG A 109 4.44 -12.49 13.81
N GLU A 110 4.99 -12.93 12.70
CA GLU A 110 4.25 -13.23 11.47
C GLU A 110 3.51 -14.56 11.61
N HIS A 111 2.48 -14.76 10.78
CA HIS A 111 1.63 -15.96 10.77
C HIS A 111 1.06 -16.30 12.15
N THR A 112 0.82 -15.27 12.96
CA THR A 112 0.34 -15.40 14.33
C THR A 112 -1.04 -14.77 14.47
N GLN A 113 -2.00 -15.57 14.88
CA GLN A 113 -3.37 -15.14 15.16
C GLN A 113 -3.69 -15.32 16.64
N ASP A 114 -4.31 -14.31 17.23
CA ASP A 114 -4.82 -14.38 18.59
C ASP A 114 -6.11 -15.20 18.63
N SER A 115 -6.16 -16.16 19.56
CA SER A 115 -7.36 -16.97 19.81
C SER A 115 -8.24 -16.41 20.93
N GLN A 116 -7.63 -15.63 21.83
CA GLN A 116 -8.33 -15.02 22.96
C GLN A 116 -7.55 -13.82 23.48
N VAL A 117 -8.27 -12.82 23.98
CA VAL A 117 -7.70 -11.66 24.72
C VAL A 117 -8.38 -11.57 26.07
N ALA A 118 -7.62 -11.42 27.13
CA ALA A 118 -8.09 -11.15 28.47
C ALA A 118 -7.40 -9.91 29.04
N TYR A 119 -8.07 -9.22 29.97
CA TYR A 119 -7.51 -8.14 30.75
C TYR A 119 -7.60 -8.49 32.23
N ILE A 120 -6.46 -8.55 32.88
CA ILE A 120 -6.35 -8.93 34.29
C ILE A 120 -6.15 -7.65 35.08
N ASN A 121 -7.14 -7.29 35.92
CA ASN A 121 -7.02 -6.19 36.87
C ASN A 121 -6.02 -6.59 37.98
N GLY A 122 -5.00 -5.78 38.20
CA GLY A 122 -4.02 -5.96 39.28
C GLY A 122 -3.99 -4.76 40.24
N GLU A 123 -3.12 -4.83 41.24
CA GLU A 123 -2.78 -3.64 42.03
C GLU A 123 -1.99 -2.67 41.16
N GLY A 124 -2.65 -1.66 40.58
CA GLY A 124 -2.09 -0.71 39.64
C GLY A 124 -2.79 -0.80 38.26
N ASP A 125 -2.05 -0.46 37.19
CA ASP A 125 -2.50 -0.65 35.80
C ASP A 125 -2.62 -2.15 35.51
N GLY A 126 -3.76 -2.58 34.98
CA GLY A 126 -4.00 -3.98 34.62
C GLY A 126 -3.10 -4.45 33.45
N GLU A 127 -3.16 -5.73 33.15
CA GLU A 127 -2.33 -6.40 32.14
C GLU A 127 -3.19 -7.11 31.09
N PHE A 128 -2.86 -6.91 29.82
CA PHE A 128 -3.42 -7.71 28.71
C PHE A 128 -2.69 -9.04 28.61
N VAL A 129 -3.47 -10.11 28.45
CA VAL A 129 -2.98 -11.46 28.15
C VAL A 129 -3.59 -11.92 26.84
N LEU A 130 -2.75 -12.10 25.83
CA LEU A 130 -3.14 -12.56 24.52
C LEU A 130 -2.70 -14.02 24.35
N THR A 131 -3.66 -14.90 24.09
CA THR A 131 -3.37 -16.32 23.82
C THR A 131 -3.17 -16.52 22.32
N THR A 132 -2.04 -17.08 21.95
CA THR A 132 -1.68 -17.39 20.56
C THR A 132 -1.31 -18.86 20.41
N ALA A 133 -1.19 -19.35 19.17
CA ALA A 133 -0.67 -20.70 18.91
C ALA A 133 0.77 -20.91 19.43
N HIS A 134 1.52 -19.82 19.68
CA HIS A 134 2.90 -19.84 20.15
C HIS A 134 3.03 -19.52 21.65
N GLY A 135 1.94 -19.58 22.41
CA GLY A 135 1.88 -19.28 23.84
C GLY A 135 1.27 -17.91 24.14
N GLU A 136 1.39 -17.49 25.41
CA GLU A 136 0.83 -16.23 25.89
C GLU A 136 1.78 -15.06 25.62
N LEU A 137 1.21 -13.92 25.23
CA LEU A 137 1.86 -12.61 25.20
C LEU A 137 1.22 -11.71 26.26
N ARG A 138 2.04 -11.04 27.06
CA ARG A 138 1.60 -10.11 28.11
C ARG A 138 2.02 -8.69 27.77
N ALA A 139 1.11 -7.72 27.87
CA ALA A 139 1.35 -6.33 27.57
C ALA A 139 0.57 -5.39 28.50
N ASP A 140 1.09 -4.18 28.70
CA ASP A 140 0.43 -3.16 29.53
C ASP A 140 -0.69 -2.46 28.75
N LYS A 141 -0.54 -2.35 27.41
CA LYS A 141 -1.55 -1.84 26.49
C LYS A 141 -1.65 -2.73 25.24
N LEU A 142 -2.82 -2.74 24.65
CA LEU A 142 -3.13 -3.45 23.41
C LEU A 142 -3.67 -2.47 22.38
N LEU A 143 -2.96 -2.31 21.26
CA LEU A 143 -3.43 -1.56 20.09
C LEU A 143 -4.06 -2.52 19.07
N VAL A 144 -5.31 -2.25 18.71
CA VAL A 144 -6.04 -2.97 17.66
C VAL A 144 -6.13 -2.10 16.41
N ALA A 145 -5.40 -2.47 15.37
CA ALA A 145 -5.29 -1.73 14.12
C ALA A 145 -5.41 -2.66 12.90
N THR A 146 -6.54 -3.38 12.82
CA THR A 146 -6.82 -4.44 11.82
C THR A 146 -7.56 -3.95 10.59
N GLY A 147 -7.70 -2.65 10.40
CA GLY A 147 -8.37 -2.00 9.29
C GLY A 147 -9.45 -1.01 9.74
N ARG A 148 -10.23 -0.54 8.78
CA ARG A 148 -11.31 0.44 9.00
C ARG A 148 -12.61 -0.05 8.38
N ALA A 149 -13.74 0.30 8.97
CA ALA A 149 -15.08 -0.01 8.49
C ALA A 149 -15.82 1.28 8.13
N PRO A 150 -16.50 1.34 6.96
CA PRO A 150 -17.25 2.52 6.54
C PRO A 150 -18.40 2.84 7.50
N ASN A 151 -18.61 4.13 7.77
CA ASN A 151 -19.64 4.61 8.67
C ASN A 151 -21.01 4.75 7.96
N THR A 152 -21.57 3.64 7.50
CA THR A 152 -22.80 3.56 6.70
C THR A 152 -23.97 2.91 7.44
N ARG A 153 -23.69 2.05 8.41
CA ARG A 153 -24.72 1.21 9.09
C ARG A 153 -25.85 1.99 9.76
N LYS A 154 -25.60 3.24 10.20
CA LYS A 154 -26.60 4.07 10.90
C LYS A 154 -27.35 5.01 9.95
N LEU A 155 -27.11 4.94 8.65
CA LEU A 155 -27.72 5.85 7.67
C LEU A 155 -29.01 5.33 7.05
N ALA A 156 -29.44 4.12 7.39
CA ALA A 156 -30.64 3.46 6.85
C ALA A 156 -30.67 3.47 5.30
N LEU A 157 -29.52 3.17 4.67
CA LEU A 157 -29.35 3.25 3.22
C LEU A 157 -30.23 2.24 2.46
N ASP A 158 -30.64 1.16 3.11
CA ASP A 158 -31.57 0.18 2.55
C ASP A 158 -32.89 0.82 2.10
N ALA A 159 -33.34 1.87 2.83
CA ALA A 159 -34.56 2.62 2.48
C ALA A 159 -34.38 3.53 1.26
N THR A 160 -33.14 3.80 0.83
CA THR A 160 -32.83 4.73 -0.26
C THR A 160 -32.56 4.04 -1.59
N GLY A 161 -32.21 2.74 -1.57
CA GLY A 161 -31.77 1.99 -2.76
C GLY A 161 -30.29 2.21 -3.12
N VAL A 162 -29.50 2.83 -2.26
CA VAL A 162 -28.04 2.98 -2.46
C VAL A 162 -27.36 1.63 -2.34
N THR A 163 -26.57 1.26 -3.36
CA THR A 163 -25.83 0.00 -3.40
C THR A 163 -24.60 0.06 -2.49
N LEU A 164 -24.45 -1.01 -1.68
CA LEU A 164 -23.29 -1.19 -0.80
C LEU A 164 -22.47 -2.42 -1.23
N THR A 165 -21.17 -2.39 -0.94
CA THR A 165 -20.32 -3.59 -0.99
C THR A 165 -20.66 -4.54 0.15
N PRO A 166 -20.25 -5.82 0.12
CA PRO A 166 -20.42 -6.75 1.25
C PRO A 166 -19.82 -6.24 2.57
N GLN A 167 -18.82 -5.34 2.51
CA GLN A 167 -18.19 -4.70 3.66
C GLN A 167 -18.95 -3.46 4.15
N GLY A 168 -19.98 -3.04 3.42
CA GLY A 168 -20.84 -1.91 3.76
C GLY A 168 -20.36 -0.56 3.21
N ALA A 169 -19.38 -0.54 2.32
CA ALA A 169 -18.95 0.68 1.64
C ALA A 169 -19.95 1.06 0.53
N ILE A 170 -20.15 2.36 0.32
CA ILE A 170 -21.02 2.86 -0.73
C ILE A 170 -20.32 2.71 -2.09
N VAL A 171 -20.96 2.03 -3.02
CA VAL A 171 -20.49 1.88 -4.40
C VAL A 171 -20.75 3.16 -5.16
N ILE A 172 -19.73 3.72 -5.81
CA ILE A 172 -19.79 4.96 -6.59
C ILE A 172 -19.16 4.79 -7.96
N ASP A 173 -19.62 5.62 -8.90
CA ASP A 173 -18.96 5.79 -10.19
C ASP A 173 -17.76 6.78 -10.09
N PRO A 174 -16.95 6.94 -11.14
CA PRO A 174 -15.86 7.93 -11.15
C PRO A 174 -16.32 9.39 -10.96
N GLY A 175 -17.60 9.69 -11.12
CA GLY A 175 -18.21 10.97 -10.84
C GLY A 175 -18.76 11.13 -9.42
N MET A 176 -18.47 10.19 -8.53
CA MET A 176 -18.96 10.15 -7.14
C MET A 176 -20.47 9.93 -7.02
N ARG A 177 -21.15 9.47 -8.09
CA ARG A 177 -22.57 9.17 -8.07
C ARG A 177 -22.80 7.78 -7.51
N THR A 178 -23.79 7.64 -6.64
CA THR A 178 -24.28 6.34 -6.18
C THR A 178 -25.24 5.71 -7.20
N SER A 179 -25.81 4.55 -6.89
CA SER A 179 -26.91 3.94 -7.65
C SER A 179 -28.20 4.82 -7.65
N VAL A 180 -28.26 5.86 -6.86
CA VAL A 180 -29.40 6.79 -6.76
C VAL A 180 -28.99 8.17 -7.26
N GLU A 181 -29.62 8.64 -8.34
CA GLU A 181 -29.20 9.80 -9.15
C GLU A 181 -28.89 11.07 -8.36
N HIS A 182 -29.63 11.36 -7.30
CA HIS A 182 -29.46 12.56 -6.49
C HIS A 182 -28.64 12.35 -5.20
N ILE A 183 -28.07 11.16 -5.01
CA ILE A 183 -27.22 10.82 -3.87
C ILE A 183 -25.79 10.57 -4.35
N TYR A 184 -24.84 11.28 -3.77
CA TYR A 184 -23.42 11.20 -4.01
C TYR A 184 -22.73 10.70 -2.75
N ALA A 185 -21.52 10.10 -2.90
CA ALA A 185 -20.70 9.77 -1.75
C ALA A 185 -19.20 10.03 -2.05
N ALA A 186 -18.45 10.36 -1.00
CA ALA A 186 -17.02 10.63 -1.13
C ALA A 186 -16.27 10.26 0.16
N GLY A 187 -14.99 9.89 0.00
CA GLY A 187 -14.10 9.53 1.11
C GLY A 187 -14.30 8.12 1.63
N ASP A 188 -13.84 7.87 2.85
CA ASP A 188 -13.67 6.52 3.43
C ASP A 188 -14.97 5.72 3.63
N CYS A 189 -16.12 6.36 3.48
CA CYS A 189 -17.41 5.63 3.49
C CYS A 189 -17.73 4.94 2.15
N THR A 190 -16.90 5.15 1.12
CA THR A 190 -17.03 4.56 -0.22
C THR A 190 -16.07 3.38 -0.42
N ASP A 191 -16.16 2.74 -1.57
CA ASP A 191 -15.26 1.67 -2.02
C ASP A 191 -13.90 2.18 -2.56
N GLN A 192 -13.65 3.50 -2.45
CA GLN A 192 -12.41 4.12 -2.90
C GLN A 192 -11.27 3.98 -1.86
N PRO A 193 -9.99 4.14 -2.27
CA PRO A 193 -8.86 4.11 -1.34
C PRO A 193 -8.99 5.14 -0.23
N GLN A 194 -8.71 4.71 1.01
CA GLN A 194 -8.90 5.51 2.22
C GLN A 194 -7.70 6.43 2.48
N PHE A 195 -7.58 7.50 1.70
CA PHE A 195 -6.56 8.54 1.84
C PHE A 195 -7.21 9.93 1.86
N VAL A 196 -6.66 10.83 2.66
CA VAL A 196 -7.16 12.21 2.81
C VAL A 196 -7.23 12.94 1.46
N TYR A 197 -6.19 12.84 0.63
CA TYR A 197 -6.15 13.48 -0.68
C TYR A 197 -7.13 12.87 -1.69
N VAL A 198 -7.43 11.57 -1.59
CA VAL A 198 -8.49 10.91 -2.36
C VAL A 198 -9.85 11.44 -1.94
N ALA A 199 -10.12 11.49 -0.64
CA ALA A 199 -11.37 12.03 -0.09
C ALA A 199 -11.59 13.50 -0.50
N ALA A 200 -10.56 14.34 -0.41
CA ALA A 200 -10.61 15.74 -0.82
C ALA A 200 -10.88 15.91 -2.32
N ALA A 201 -10.17 15.12 -3.15
CA ALA A 201 -10.36 15.12 -4.59
C ALA A 201 -11.77 14.61 -4.99
N ALA A 202 -12.26 13.56 -4.31
CA ALA A 202 -13.60 13.02 -4.51
C ALA A 202 -14.68 14.03 -4.11
N GLY A 203 -14.55 14.67 -2.95
CA GLY A 203 -15.49 15.70 -2.50
C GLY A 203 -15.60 16.88 -3.46
N THR A 204 -14.46 17.33 -4.02
CA THR A 204 -14.45 18.38 -5.06
C THR A 204 -15.23 17.95 -6.30
N ARG A 205 -15.03 16.73 -6.78
CA ARG A 205 -15.73 16.21 -7.97
C ARG A 205 -17.22 16.00 -7.70
N ALA A 206 -17.56 15.49 -6.53
CA ALA A 206 -18.95 15.39 -6.11
C ALA A 206 -19.64 16.76 -6.15
N ALA A 207 -19.02 17.81 -5.60
CA ALA A 207 -19.57 19.16 -5.60
C ALA A 207 -19.75 19.71 -7.02
N ILE A 208 -18.78 19.52 -7.93
CA ILE A 208 -18.89 19.92 -9.34
C ILE A 208 -20.09 19.20 -10.00
N ASN A 209 -20.22 17.89 -9.79
CA ASN A 209 -21.28 17.10 -10.41
C ASN A 209 -22.66 17.38 -9.82
N MET A 210 -22.72 17.64 -8.51
CA MET A 210 -23.93 18.06 -7.83
C MET A 210 -24.44 19.44 -8.33
N THR A 211 -23.59 20.27 -8.90
CA THR A 211 -23.94 21.60 -9.42
C THR A 211 -24.09 21.64 -10.94
N GLY A 212 -24.14 20.46 -11.60
CA GLY A 212 -24.42 20.35 -13.03
C GLY A 212 -23.17 20.21 -13.93
N GLY A 213 -21.98 20.06 -13.32
CA GLY A 213 -20.76 19.75 -14.07
C GLY A 213 -20.58 18.25 -14.33
N ASP A 214 -19.45 17.90 -14.96
CA ASP A 214 -19.06 16.52 -15.24
C ASP A 214 -17.56 16.33 -14.98
N ALA A 215 -17.23 15.89 -13.77
CA ALA A 215 -15.86 15.69 -13.30
C ALA A 215 -15.67 14.26 -12.81
N ALA A 216 -14.62 13.58 -13.30
CA ALA A 216 -14.27 12.22 -12.92
C ALA A 216 -13.00 12.18 -12.05
N LEU A 217 -12.95 11.28 -11.08
CA LEU A 217 -11.76 10.95 -10.32
C LEU A 217 -10.96 9.87 -11.08
N ASN A 218 -9.70 10.17 -11.35
CA ASN A 218 -8.78 9.23 -11.96
C ASN A 218 -7.71 8.81 -10.93
N LEU A 219 -7.69 7.54 -10.57
CA LEU A 219 -6.79 6.94 -9.59
C LEU A 219 -5.65 6.11 -10.22
N THR A 220 -5.51 6.09 -11.55
CA THR A 220 -4.52 5.26 -12.26
C THR A 220 -3.08 5.45 -11.77
N ALA A 221 -2.72 6.66 -11.37
CA ALA A 221 -1.40 6.98 -10.84
C ALA A 221 -1.53 7.60 -9.43
N MET A 222 -2.34 6.98 -8.59
CA MET A 222 -2.50 7.41 -7.20
C MET A 222 -1.31 6.93 -6.38
N PRO A 223 -0.47 7.83 -5.84
CA PRO A 223 0.60 7.43 -4.93
C PRO A 223 0.02 7.07 -3.57
N ALA A 224 0.58 6.04 -2.94
CA ALA A 224 0.29 5.69 -1.55
C ALA A 224 1.58 5.78 -0.73
N VAL A 225 1.50 6.32 0.49
CA VAL A 225 2.65 6.49 1.38
C VAL A 225 2.30 6.00 2.77
N VAL A 226 3.22 5.27 3.38
CA VAL A 226 3.20 4.85 4.78
C VAL A 226 4.41 5.46 5.47
N PHE A 227 4.16 6.15 6.59
CA PHE A 227 5.16 6.94 7.32
C PHE A 227 5.92 6.11 8.36
N THR A 228 6.31 4.89 7.97
CA THR A 228 7.35 4.14 8.69
C THR A 228 8.73 4.72 8.37
N ASP A 229 9.78 4.24 9.03
CA ASP A 229 11.16 4.56 8.71
C ASP A 229 11.97 3.24 8.59
N PRO A 230 12.40 2.87 7.37
CA PRO A 230 12.19 3.62 6.11
C PRO A 230 10.71 3.73 5.72
N GLN A 231 10.36 4.80 4.98
CA GLN A 231 9.01 4.98 4.45
C GLN A 231 8.70 3.91 3.39
N VAL A 232 7.44 3.53 3.30
CA VAL A 232 6.93 2.72 2.18
C VAL A 232 6.14 3.62 1.25
N ALA A 233 6.42 3.55 -0.04
CA ALA A 233 5.65 4.29 -1.03
C ALA A 233 5.42 3.46 -2.29
N THR A 234 4.19 3.49 -2.81
CA THR A 234 3.78 2.74 -4.00
C THR A 234 2.96 3.61 -4.95
N VAL A 235 3.04 3.31 -6.23
CA VAL A 235 2.16 3.88 -7.26
C VAL A 235 2.05 2.93 -8.44
N GLY A 236 0.85 2.82 -9.02
CA GLY A 236 0.57 1.94 -10.15
C GLY A 236 0.60 0.46 -9.75
N TYR A 237 0.96 -0.40 -10.67
CA TYR A 237 0.91 -1.86 -10.52
C TYR A 237 2.11 -2.42 -9.73
N SER A 238 1.85 -3.39 -8.87
CA SER A 238 2.84 -4.42 -8.56
C SER A 238 2.94 -5.43 -9.71
N GLU A 239 4.00 -6.25 -9.76
CA GLU A 239 4.08 -7.31 -10.79
C GLU A 239 2.92 -8.29 -10.69
N ALA A 240 2.52 -8.64 -9.48
CA ALA A 240 1.43 -9.59 -9.24
C ALA A 240 0.09 -9.05 -9.78
N GLU A 241 -0.22 -7.77 -9.54
CA GLU A 241 -1.42 -7.12 -10.06
C GLU A 241 -1.39 -7.01 -11.58
N ALA A 242 -0.26 -6.62 -12.17
CA ALA A 242 -0.09 -6.55 -13.61
C ALA A 242 -0.29 -7.92 -14.27
N HIS A 243 0.30 -8.98 -13.73
CA HIS A 243 0.13 -10.34 -14.23
C HIS A 243 -1.30 -10.84 -14.07
N HIS A 244 -1.98 -10.50 -12.95
CA HIS A 244 -3.40 -10.82 -12.76
C HIS A 244 -4.27 -10.19 -13.86
N ASP A 245 -3.95 -8.97 -14.27
CA ASP A 245 -4.65 -8.24 -15.34
C ASP A 245 -4.17 -8.63 -16.75
N GLY A 246 -3.29 -9.64 -16.88
CA GLY A 246 -2.79 -10.16 -18.14
C GLY A 246 -1.69 -9.30 -18.78
N ILE A 247 -1.12 -8.35 -18.05
CA ILE A 247 -0.03 -7.49 -18.51
C ILE A 247 1.30 -8.20 -18.24
N LYS A 248 2.09 -8.43 -19.29
CA LYS A 248 3.46 -8.93 -19.15
C LYS A 248 4.39 -7.81 -18.71
N THR A 249 5.30 -8.13 -17.80
CA THR A 249 6.17 -7.12 -17.20
C THR A 249 7.63 -7.53 -17.21
N ASP A 250 8.49 -6.52 -17.35
CA ASP A 250 9.86 -6.53 -16.89
C ASP A 250 9.94 -5.77 -15.56
N SER A 251 10.81 -6.16 -14.65
CA SER A 251 11.00 -5.45 -13.39
C SER A 251 12.47 -5.32 -13.00
N ARG A 252 12.75 -4.28 -12.23
CA ARG A 252 14.07 -4.05 -11.66
C ARG A 252 13.98 -3.58 -10.22
N THR A 253 14.65 -4.28 -9.33
CA THR A 253 14.87 -3.85 -7.95
C THR A 253 16.28 -3.30 -7.80
N LEU A 254 16.37 -2.04 -7.40
CA LEU A 254 17.62 -1.37 -7.03
C LEU A 254 17.68 -1.28 -5.51
N THR A 255 18.63 -1.93 -4.89
CA THR A 255 18.88 -1.83 -3.44
C THR A 255 19.57 -0.50 -3.12
N LEU A 256 19.30 0.07 -1.94
CA LEU A 256 19.74 1.42 -1.61
C LEU A 256 21.25 1.56 -1.38
N ASP A 257 22.00 0.47 -1.24
CA ASP A 257 23.48 0.48 -1.28
C ASP A 257 24.05 0.89 -2.64
N ASN A 258 23.20 0.98 -3.67
CA ASN A 258 23.54 1.50 -4.99
C ASN A 258 23.06 2.96 -5.20
N VAL A 259 22.52 3.62 -4.19
CA VAL A 259 22.03 5.00 -4.26
C VAL A 259 22.97 5.93 -3.48
N PRO A 260 23.65 6.88 -4.13
CA PRO A 260 24.65 7.75 -3.49
C PRO A 260 24.12 8.50 -2.26
N ARG A 261 22.85 8.94 -2.29
CA ARG A 261 22.24 9.64 -1.15
C ARG A 261 22.07 8.71 0.06
N ALA A 262 21.68 7.46 -0.14
CA ALA A 262 21.54 6.48 0.93
C ALA A 262 22.90 6.16 1.58
N LEU A 263 23.94 6.04 0.77
CA LEU A 263 25.32 5.86 1.26
C LEU A 263 25.78 7.06 2.08
N ALA A 264 25.52 8.29 1.61
CA ALA A 264 25.89 9.52 2.33
C ALA A 264 25.13 9.67 3.67
N ASN A 265 23.91 9.14 3.76
CA ASN A 265 23.12 9.14 4.97
C ASN A 265 23.47 7.98 5.93
N PHE A 266 24.33 7.04 5.50
CA PHE A 266 24.63 5.78 6.23
C PHE A 266 23.36 4.95 6.51
N ASP A 267 22.34 5.07 5.67
CA ASP A 267 21.10 4.29 5.74
C ASP A 267 20.73 3.73 4.37
N THR A 268 21.07 2.47 4.19
CA THR A 268 20.84 1.72 2.94
C THR A 268 19.71 0.69 3.07
N ARG A 269 18.89 0.82 4.13
CA ARG A 269 17.73 -0.07 4.34
C ARG A 269 16.68 0.19 3.28
N GLY A 270 16.36 -0.84 2.50
CA GLY A 270 15.28 -0.81 1.53
C GLY A 270 15.72 -0.87 0.07
N PHE A 271 14.81 -0.45 -0.82
CA PHE A 271 14.96 -0.60 -2.26
C PHE A 271 14.02 0.34 -3.03
N ILE A 272 14.27 0.46 -4.34
CA ILE A 272 13.37 1.03 -5.33
C ILE A 272 13.14 -0.03 -6.41
N LYS A 273 11.88 -0.43 -6.63
CA LYS A 273 11.47 -1.40 -7.66
C LYS A 273 10.63 -0.73 -8.72
N LEU A 274 11.02 -0.89 -9.97
CA LEU A 274 10.27 -0.47 -11.15
C LEU A 274 9.55 -1.68 -11.76
N VAL A 275 8.31 -1.48 -12.20
CA VAL A 275 7.52 -2.43 -12.98
C VAL A 275 7.20 -1.77 -14.32
N VAL A 276 7.58 -2.45 -15.40
CA VAL A 276 7.54 -1.93 -16.77
C VAL A 276 6.74 -2.89 -17.64
N GLU A 277 5.87 -2.38 -18.50
CA GLU A 277 5.14 -3.18 -19.47
C GLU A 277 6.09 -3.70 -20.55
N GLU A 278 6.16 -5.04 -20.70
CA GLU A 278 7.00 -5.70 -21.71
C GLU A 278 6.64 -5.21 -23.13
N GLY A 279 7.65 -4.96 -23.95
CA GLY A 279 7.50 -4.53 -25.34
C GLY A 279 7.27 -3.04 -25.53
N SER A 280 6.49 -2.36 -24.69
CA SER A 280 6.28 -0.91 -24.78
C SER A 280 7.34 -0.12 -23.99
N GLY A 281 7.95 -0.73 -22.99
CA GLY A 281 8.90 -0.07 -22.07
C GLY A 281 8.25 0.96 -21.15
N ARG A 282 6.91 1.05 -21.09
CA ARG A 282 6.22 2.02 -20.23
C ARG A 282 6.35 1.66 -18.77
N LEU A 283 6.67 2.66 -17.96
CA LEU A 283 6.60 2.54 -16.51
C LEU A 283 5.13 2.42 -16.09
N ILE A 284 4.76 1.31 -15.43
CA ILE A 284 3.39 1.04 -14.97
C ILE A 284 3.28 0.90 -13.46
N GLY A 285 4.40 0.75 -12.76
CA GLY A 285 4.42 0.66 -11.31
C GLY A 285 5.76 0.98 -10.69
N VAL A 286 5.72 1.51 -9.47
CA VAL A 286 6.91 1.72 -8.62
C VAL A 286 6.56 1.36 -7.19
N GLN A 287 7.42 0.56 -6.56
CA GLN A 287 7.40 0.25 -5.14
C GLN A 287 8.71 0.70 -4.52
N ALA A 288 8.66 1.45 -3.43
CA ALA A 288 9.84 1.93 -2.74
C ALA A 288 9.74 1.72 -1.24
N VAL A 289 10.83 1.24 -0.65
CA VAL A 289 11.08 1.28 0.78
C VAL A 289 12.36 2.08 0.95
N ALA A 290 12.25 3.32 1.40
CA ALA A 290 13.39 4.23 1.43
C ALA A 290 13.14 5.44 2.35
N PRO A 291 14.18 6.10 2.89
CA PRO A 291 14.05 7.47 3.36
C PRO A 291 13.49 8.37 2.26
N GLU A 292 12.62 9.31 2.61
CA GLU A 292 12.00 10.25 1.64
C GLU A 292 11.23 9.58 0.49
N ALA A 293 10.78 8.32 0.67
CA ALA A 293 10.03 7.61 -0.38
C ALA A 293 8.73 8.34 -0.77
N GLY A 294 8.12 9.06 0.16
CA GLY A 294 6.93 9.87 -0.10
C GLY A 294 7.16 10.99 -1.12
N GLU A 295 8.34 11.62 -1.11
CA GLU A 295 8.73 12.63 -2.10
C GLU A 295 9.10 11.98 -3.44
N LEU A 296 9.84 10.88 -3.38
CA LEU A 296 10.27 10.12 -4.55
C LEU A 296 9.08 9.62 -5.36
N ILE A 297 8.06 9.07 -4.70
CA ILE A 297 6.93 8.41 -5.38
C ILE A 297 6.08 9.39 -6.19
N GLN A 298 6.06 10.69 -5.84
CA GLN A 298 5.34 11.69 -6.62
C GLN A 298 5.94 11.87 -8.01
N THR A 299 7.26 11.78 -8.15
CA THR A 299 7.93 11.78 -9.47
C THR A 299 7.51 10.55 -10.29
N ALA A 300 7.47 9.39 -9.68
CA ALA A 300 6.99 8.16 -10.33
C ALA A 300 5.51 8.26 -10.75
N ALA A 301 4.65 8.84 -9.91
CA ALA A 301 3.25 9.07 -10.22
C ALA A 301 3.07 9.97 -11.45
N LEU A 302 3.87 11.03 -11.57
CA LEU A 302 3.87 11.90 -12.75
C LEU A 302 4.37 11.16 -14.00
N ALA A 303 5.41 10.33 -13.89
CA ALA A 303 5.92 9.53 -14.99
C ALA A 303 4.85 8.54 -15.50
N ILE A 304 4.20 7.79 -14.61
CA ILE A 304 3.13 6.84 -14.97
C ILE A 304 1.94 7.58 -15.59
N ARG A 305 1.50 8.70 -15.00
CA ARG A 305 0.38 9.49 -15.52
C ARG A 305 0.64 10.03 -16.93
N ASN A 306 1.88 10.41 -17.22
CA ASN A 306 2.32 10.87 -18.54
C ASN A 306 2.75 9.72 -19.46
N ARG A 307 2.58 8.45 -19.04
CA ARG A 307 2.88 7.25 -19.82
C ARG A 307 4.35 7.19 -20.28
N MET A 308 5.25 7.71 -19.46
CA MET A 308 6.69 7.69 -19.75
C MET A 308 7.21 6.26 -19.82
N THR A 309 8.16 6.07 -20.72
CA THR A 309 8.95 4.85 -20.79
C THR A 309 10.10 4.88 -19.77
N VAL A 310 10.64 3.71 -19.44
CA VAL A 310 11.83 3.60 -18.60
C VAL A 310 13.03 4.31 -19.21
N GLN A 311 13.13 4.31 -20.56
CA GLN A 311 14.17 5.02 -21.30
C GLN A 311 14.07 6.54 -21.09
N GLU A 312 12.87 7.11 -21.26
CA GLU A 312 12.65 8.54 -21.04
C GLU A 312 12.94 8.93 -19.59
N LEU A 313 12.63 8.06 -18.61
CA LEU A 313 12.95 8.30 -17.20
C LEU A 313 14.47 8.26 -16.95
N ALA A 314 15.19 7.32 -17.58
CA ALA A 314 16.65 7.21 -17.49
C ALA A 314 17.38 8.43 -18.09
N ASP A 315 16.80 9.02 -19.13
CA ASP A 315 17.37 10.20 -19.82
C ASP A 315 17.10 11.53 -19.08
N GLN A 316 16.17 11.55 -18.11
CA GLN A 316 15.88 12.76 -17.35
C GLN A 316 17.08 13.20 -16.50
N LEU A 317 17.21 14.52 -16.32
CA LEU A 317 18.17 15.08 -15.36
C LEU A 317 17.55 15.05 -13.95
N PHE A 318 18.24 14.37 -13.05
CA PHE A 318 17.91 14.37 -11.62
C PHE A 318 19.02 15.08 -10.84
N PRO A 319 18.68 15.85 -9.79
CA PRO A 319 19.68 16.44 -8.91
C PRO A 319 20.52 15.34 -8.25
N TYR A 320 21.85 15.49 -8.38
CA TYR A 320 22.78 14.57 -7.73
C TYR A 320 22.64 14.59 -6.20
N LEU A 321 22.85 13.45 -5.58
CA LEU A 321 22.81 13.24 -4.14
C LEU A 321 21.43 13.46 -3.52
N THR A 322 20.36 13.09 -4.24
CA THR A 322 18.99 13.04 -3.75
C THR A 322 18.47 11.61 -3.74
N MET A 323 17.46 11.31 -2.90
CA MET A 323 16.85 9.98 -2.91
C MET A 323 16.09 9.72 -4.21
N VAL A 324 15.46 10.73 -4.77
CA VAL A 324 14.70 10.62 -6.03
C VAL A 324 15.59 10.29 -7.24
N GLU A 325 16.90 10.59 -7.21
CA GLU A 325 17.87 10.13 -8.21
C GLU A 325 17.88 8.59 -8.34
N GLY A 326 17.52 7.88 -7.26
CA GLY A 326 17.38 6.42 -7.26
C GLY A 326 16.40 5.88 -8.30
N LEU A 327 15.36 6.64 -8.67
CA LEU A 327 14.44 6.27 -9.78
C LEU A 327 15.19 6.21 -11.11
N LYS A 328 16.02 7.22 -11.40
CA LYS A 328 16.85 7.25 -12.61
C LYS A 328 17.84 6.09 -12.61
N LEU A 329 18.51 5.84 -11.49
CA LEU A 329 19.48 4.75 -11.37
C LEU A 329 18.83 3.39 -11.60
N ALA A 330 17.63 3.18 -11.04
CA ALA A 330 16.84 1.97 -11.28
C ALA A 330 16.47 1.81 -12.76
N ALA A 331 16.02 2.89 -13.40
CA ALA A 331 15.69 2.90 -14.84
C ALA A 331 16.92 2.57 -15.71
N GLN A 332 18.06 3.18 -15.44
CA GLN A 332 19.31 2.92 -16.16
C GLN A 332 19.82 1.48 -16.01
N THR A 333 19.60 0.86 -14.86
CA THR A 333 20.03 -0.54 -14.65
C THR A 333 19.11 -1.52 -15.37
N LEU A 334 17.81 -1.25 -15.43
CA LEU A 334 16.85 -2.05 -16.20
C LEU A 334 17.15 -1.99 -17.70
N GLU A 335 17.41 -0.80 -18.24
CA GLU A 335 17.79 -0.59 -19.63
C GLU A 335 19.04 -1.37 -20.02
N LYS A 336 20.09 -1.32 -19.19
CA LYS A 336 21.33 -2.05 -19.45
C LYS A 336 21.14 -3.56 -19.49
N GLU A 337 20.29 -4.11 -18.63
CA GLU A 337 19.97 -5.54 -18.62
C GLU A 337 19.17 -5.94 -19.86
N GLN A 338 18.17 -5.13 -20.26
CA GLN A 338 17.42 -5.39 -21.50
C GLN A 338 18.33 -5.36 -22.72
N TYR A 339 19.25 -4.39 -22.80
CA TYR A 339 20.23 -4.31 -23.88
C TYR A 339 21.15 -5.52 -23.92
N LYS A 340 21.64 -5.98 -22.77
CA LYS A 340 22.49 -7.17 -22.66
C LYS A 340 21.74 -8.42 -23.12
N MET A 341 20.50 -8.62 -22.67
CA MET A 341 19.65 -9.73 -23.10
C MET A 341 19.42 -9.73 -24.62
N LEU A 342 19.20 -8.55 -25.21
CA LEU A 342 19.02 -8.41 -26.65
C LEU A 342 20.29 -8.78 -27.41
N VAL A 343 21.46 -8.35 -26.97
CA VAL A 343 22.75 -8.68 -27.56
C VAL A 343 23.03 -10.18 -27.46
N ASP A 344 22.76 -10.79 -26.31
CA ASP A 344 22.93 -12.22 -26.09
C ASP A 344 21.96 -13.04 -27.00
N LYS A 345 20.71 -12.59 -27.17
CA LYS A 345 19.73 -13.20 -28.05
C LYS A 345 20.17 -13.11 -29.52
N ILE A 346 20.57 -11.94 -30.01
CA ILE A 346 21.07 -11.74 -31.37
C ILE A 346 22.32 -12.60 -31.58
N GLY A 347 23.24 -12.62 -30.62
CA GLY A 347 24.44 -13.46 -30.68
C GLY A 347 24.11 -14.95 -30.82
N SER A 348 23.10 -15.43 -30.06
CA SER A 348 22.66 -16.83 -30.13
C SER A 348 21.95 -17.17 -31.46
N GLU A 349 21.19 -16.23 -32.02
CA GLU A 349 20.55 -16.40 -33.34
C GLU A 349 21.61 -16.47 -34.46
N ILE A 350 22.60 -15.59 -34.43
CA ILE A 350 23.72 -15.61 -35.40
C ILE A 350 24.50 -16.91 -35.33
N VAL A 351 24.74 -17.45 -34.12
CA VAL A 351 25.43 -18.76 -33.96
C VAL A 351 24.57 -19.89 -34.48
N LYS A 352 23.26 -19.83 -34.34
CA LYS A 352 22.32 -20.82 -34.86
C LYS A 352 22.32 -20.85 -36.39
N GLU A 353 22.18 -19.67 -37.02
CA GLU A 353 22.25 -19.55 -38.49
C GLU A 353 23.58 -20.08 -39.04
N LYS A 354 24.73 -19.74 -38.43
CA LYS A 354 26.02 -20.25 -38.85
C LYS A 354 26.17 -21.78 -38.70
N ASN A 355 25.47 -22.38 -37.73
CA ASN A 355 25.48 -23.83 -37.57
C ASN A 355 24.55 -24.52 -38.58
N ASP A 356 23.40 -23.89 -38.87
CA ASP A 356 22.48 -24.36 -39.91
C ASP A 356 23.12 -24.29 -41.31
N ASP A 357 23.85 -23.21 -41.61
CA ASP A 357 24.62 -23.07 -42.84
C ASP A 357 25.74 -24.13 -42.97
N LYS A 358 26.42 -24.47 -41.86
CA LYS A 358 27.40 -25.56 -41.85
C LYS A 358 26.76 -26.91 -42.14
N HIS A 359 25.58 -27.19 -41.58
CA HIS A 359 24.85 -28.42 -41.85
C HIS A 359 24.41 -28.50 -43.31
N LEU A 360 23.97 -27.41 -43.91
CA LEU A 360 23.60 -27.34 -45.32
C LEU A 360 24.83 -27.58 -46.25
N VAL A 361 25.97 -27.03 -45.90
CA VAL A 361 27.23 -27.26 -46.66
C VAL A 361 27.70 -28.71 -46.54
N GLU A 362 27.62 -29.31 -45.36
CA GLU A 362 27.95 -30.72 -45.14
C GLU A 362 26.98 -31.69 -45.83
N GLU A 363 25.72 -31.32 -46.00
CA GLU A 363 24.70 -32.07 -46.69
C GLU A 363 24.92 -31.98 -48.20
N TRP A 364 25.26 -30.81 -48.73
CA TRP A 364 25.60 -30.56 -50.14
C TRP A 364 26.87 -31.27 -50.57
N ASP A 365 27.90 -31.31 -49.69
CA ASP A 365 29.15 -32.09 -49.98
C ASP A 365 28.90 -33.61 -49.97
N ARG A 366 27.97 -34.14 -49.16
CA ARG A 366 27.57 -35.53 -49.17
C ARG A 366 26.78 -35.95 -50.40
N GLU A 367 25.93 -35.07 -50.92
CA GLU A 367 25.18 -35.34 -52.15
C GLU A 367 26.02 -35.22 -53.40
N ARG A 368 27.09 -34.45 -53.39
CA ARG A 368 28.02 -34.32 -54.50
C ARG A 368 28.98 -35.52 -54.63
N ASP A 369 29.30 -36.18 -53.53
CA ASP A 369 30.24 -37.28 -53.44
C ASP A 369 29.53 -38.68 -53.54
N ALA A 370 28.18 -38.70 -53.68
CA ALA A 370 27.35 -39.89 -53.91
C ALA A 370 26.96 -39.99 -55.41
#